data_3fa3e27c38291a9d50e3e6093f77aaaf
#
_entry.id   3fa3e27c38291a9d50e3e6093f77aaaf
#
_cell.length_a   1.000
_cell.length_b   1.000
_cell.length_c   1.000
_cell.angle_alpha   90.00
_cell.angle_beta   90.00
_cell.angle_gamma   90.00
#
_symmetry.space_group_name_H-M   'P 1'
#
loop_
_entity.id
_entity.type
_entity.pdbx_description
1 polymer ?
#
loop_
_entity_poly.entity_id
_entity_poly.type
_entity_poly.pdbx_seq_one_letter_code
_entity_poly.pdbx_strand_id
1 'polypeptide(L)'
;MATDAFHVHEEKGDPGRIAIVLPGQAYTAQGPLLSYATHALLDAGWTVRVLIWDVAQPRGAREVYADTLRDSVREHPEARHLVVAKSLGTLALPVASELGMPGAWLTPLLEGPAAPPLRTAIRELVTSGVPTLLAGGTGDSLWSTEHAQASGARVLDIAGADHSLEVPGQWRASLHALGQVTTAVADLASEQATTRRP
;
A
#
# COMPACT_ATOMS: atom_id res chain seq x y z
N MET A 1 -21.29 23.02 6.18
CA MET A 1 -19.90 22.63 5.90
C MET A 1 -19.95 21.15 5.64
N ALA A 2 -19.56 20.67 4.45
CA ALA A 2 -19.35 19.23 4.26
C ALA A 2 -18.20 18.84 5.17
N THR A 3 -18.44 17.96 6.14
CA THR A 3 -17.39 17.31 6.89
C THR A 3 -16.59 16.51 5.88
N ASP A 4 -15.28 16.72 5.85
CA ASP A 4 -14.40 15.90 5.02
C ASP A 4 -14.70 14.43 5.32
N ALA A 5 -14.92 13.65 4.27
CA ALA A 5 -15.31 12.25 4.41
C ALA A 5 -14.13 11.36 4.86
N PHE A 6 -13.00 11.97 5.24
CA PHE A 6 -11.78 11.30 5.71
C PHE A 6 -10.95 12.26 6.57
N HIS A 7 -10.03 11.69 7.34
CA HIS A 7 -8.96 12.41 8.02
C HIS A 7 -7.65 11.61 7.97
N VAL A 8 -6.53 12.28 8.24
CA VAL A 8 -5.22 11.63 8.35
C VAL A 8 -4.79 11.62 9.81
N HIS A 9 -4.55 10.43 10.34
CA HIS A 9 -3.96 10.22 11.65
C HIS A 9 -2.45 10.05 11.50
N GLU A 10 -1.66 10.70 12.36
CA GLU A 10 -0.21 10.63 12.33
C GLU A 10 0.34 10.02 13.62
N GLU A 11 1.18 8.99 13.47
CA GLU A 11 1.99 8.41 14.54
C GLU A 11 3.46 8.77 14.31
N LYS A 12 4.07 9.40 15.31
CA LYS A 12 5.40 10.02 15.18
C LYS A 12 6.52 8.99 15.28
N GLY A 13 7.42 9.03 14.31
CA GLY A 13 8.72 8.38 14.27
C GLY A 13 9.81 9.39 13.87
N ASP A 14 10.70 8.98 12.97
CA ASP A 14 11.70 9.89 12.38
C ASP A 14 11.01 10.83 11.38
N PRO A 15 11.09 12.17 11.56
CA PRO A 15 10.46 13.14 10.66
C PRO A 15 11.10 13.17 9.25
N GLY A 16 12.28 12.63 9.09
CA GLY A 16 12.92 12.44 7.78
C GLY A 16 12.43 11.23 6.99
N ARG A 17 11.48 10.46 7.52
CA ARG A 17 10.93 9.24 6.92
C ARG A 17 9.41 9.19 7.14
N ILE A 18 8.64 9.36 6.08
CA ILE A 18 7.18 9.40 6.11
C ILE A 18 6.61 8.20 5.36
N ALA A 19 5.90 7.33 6.05
CA ALA A 19 5.12 6.26 5.45
C ALA A 19 3.63 6.65 5.40
N ILE A 20 2.99 6.44 4.24
CA ILE A 20 1.59 6.76 4.03
C ILE A 20 0.82 5.45 3.88
N VAL A 21 -0.18 5.22 4.74
CA VAL A 21 -1.04 4.04 4.73
C VAL A 21 -2.40 4.40 4.15
N LEU A 22 -2.76 3.76 3.03
CA LEU A 22 -3.99 4.00 2.27
C LEU A 22 -4.89 2.76 2.33
N PRO A 23 -6.04 2.83 3.03
CA PRO A 23 -6.95 1.69 3.20
C PRO A 23 -7.76 1.41 1.94
N GLY A 24 -8.40 0.23 1.93
CA GLY A 24 -9.38 -0.16 0.92
C GLY A 24 -10.79 0.33 1.22
N GLN A 25 -11.74 -0.02 0.34
CA GLN A 25 -13.17 0.12 0.62
C GLN A 25 -13.59 -0.96 1.61
N ALA A 26 -14.37 -0.57 2.63
CA ALA A 26 -14.85 -1.47 3.69
C ALA A 26 -13.75 -2.27 4.43
N TYR A 27 -12.48 -1.95 4.20
CA TYR A 27 -11.35 -2.47 4.95
C TYR A 27 -10.60 -1.29 5.58
N THR A 28 -10.86 -1.06 6.85
CA THR A 28 -10.30 0.09 7.56
C THR A 28 -8.81 -0.09 7.84
N ALA A 29 -8.14 1.01 8.15
CA ALA A 29 -6.73 0.98 8.56
C ALA A 29 -6.50 0.20 9.86
N GLN A 30 -7.56 -0.01 10.68
CA GLN A 30 -7.53 -0.83 11.90
C GLN A 30 -7.68 -2.34 11.61
N GLY A 31 -8.00 -2.73 10.38
CA GLY A 31 -8.02 -4.14 9.98
C GLY A 31 -6.64 -4.78 10.14
N PRO A 32 -6.55 -6.08 10.49
CA PRO A 32 -5.30 -6.72 10.89
C PRO A 32 -4.13 -6.45 9.93
N LEU A 33 -4.35 -6.56 8.63
CA LEU A 33 -3.29 -6.40 7.63
C LEU A 33 -2.65 -5.01 7.67
N LEU A 34 -3.46 -3.93 7.69
CA LEU A 34 -2.92 -2.56 7.72
C LEU A 34 -2.46 -2.16 9.12
N SER A 35 -3.10 -2.66 10.18
CA SER A 35 -2.66 -2.43 11.55
C SER A 35 -1.26 -3.00 11.80
N TYR A 36 -1.01 -4.25 11.42
CA TYR A 36 0.33 -4.84 11.57
C TYR A 36 1.35 -4.20 10.62
N ALA A 37 0.96 -3.83 9.40
CA ALA A 37 1.83 -3.06 8.51
C ALA A 37 2.23 -1.72 9.12
N THR A 38 1.29 -1.00 9.75
CA THR A 38 1.56 0.26 10.46
C THR A 38 2.55 0.05 11.60
N HIS A 39 2.36 -0.98 12.43
CA HIS A 39 3.32 -1.30 13.51
C HIS A 39 4.70 -1.64 12.95
N ALA A 40 4.79 -2.40 11.87
CA ALA A 40 6.07 -2.73 11.22
C ALA A 40 6.81 -1.48 10.70
N LEU A 41 6.06 -0.49 10.18
CA LEU A 41 6.62 0.80 9.77
C LEU A 41 7.14 1.61 10.95
N LEU A 42 6.37 1.66 12.05
CA LEU A 42 6.78 2.34 13.30
C LEU A 42 8.02 1.68 13.91
N ASP A 43 8.07 0.36 13.98
CA ASP A 43 9.22 -0.41 14.48
C ASP A 43 10.49 -0.15 13.62
N ALA A 44 10.31 0.08 12.31
CA ALA A 44 11.39 0.51 11.42
C ALA A 44 11.73 2.00 11.53
N GLY A 45 11.06 2.73 12.43
CA GLY A 45 11.31 4.12 12.78
C GLY A 45 10.68 5.15 11.84
N TRP A 46 9.70 4.78 11.02
CA TRP A 46 8.97 5.71 10.16
C TRP A 46 7.96 6.53 10.95
N THR A 47 7.78 7.81 10.62
CA THR A 47 6.56 8.54 10.93
C THR A 47 5.47 8.01 10.01
N VAL A 48 4.33 7.57 10.57
CA VAL A 48 3.28 6.91 9.79
C VAL A 48 2.03 7.79 9.73
N ARG A 49 1.61 8.11 8.52
CA ARG A 49 0.39 8.88 8.23
C ARG A 49 -0.66 7.94 7.66
N VAL A 50 -1.72 7.71 8.43
CA VAL A 50 -2.79 6.76 8.10
C VAL A 50 -4.02 7.52 7.64
N LEU A 51 -4.46 7.31 6.39
CA LEU A 51 -5.73 7.84 5.93
C LEU A 51 -6.86 7.00 6.52
N ILE A 52 -7.83 7.66 7.14
CA ILE A 52 -9.01 7.05 7.75
C ILE A 52 -10.26 7.61 7.07
N TRP A 53 -11.08 6.72 6.52
CA TRP A 53 -12.38 7.09 5.97
C TRP A 53 -13.41 7.19 7.07
N ASP A 54 -14.15 8.30 7.10
CA ASP A 54 -15.30 8.51 7.99
C ASP A 54 -16.61 7.96 7.38
N VAL A 55 -16.51 7.36 6.18
CA VAL A 55 -17.63 6.79 5.42
C VAL A 55 -17.30 5.40 4.90
N ALA A 56 -18.28 4.51 4.87
CA ALA A 56 -18.10 3.14 4.39
C ALA A 56 -17.88 3.04 2.86
N GLN A 57 -18.38 4.01 2.11
CA GLN A 57 -18.28 4.05 0.64
C GLN A 57 -17.72 5.41 0.19
N PRO A 58 -16.38 5.53 0.13
CA PRO A 58 -15.72 6.76 -0.26
C PRO A 58 -15.99 7.09 -1.74
N ARG A 59 -16.46 8.31 -2.00
CA ARG A 59 -16.55 8.86 -3.35
C ARG A 59 -15.29 9.68 -3.64
N GLY A 60 -14.83 9.69 -4.90
CA GLY A 60 -13.62 10.42 -5.26
C GLY A 60 -12.34 9.84 -4.62
N ALA A 61 -12.33 8.56 -4.26
CA ALA A 61 -11.22 7.94 -3.54
C ALA A 61 -9.88 8.06 -4.29
N ARG A 62 -9.91 8.00 -5.62
CA ARG A 62 -8.69 8.16 -6.45
C ARG A 62 -8.06 9.53 -6.21
N GLU A 63 -8.85 10.59 -6.25
CA GLU A 63 -8.41 11.98 -6.06
C GLU A 63 -7.89 12.18 -4.64
N VAL A 64 -8.63 11.70 -3.63
CA VAL A 64 -8.23 11.78 -2.22
C VAL A 64 -6.88 11.08 -1.98
N TYR A 65 -6.69 9.86 -2.49
CA TYR A 65 -5.42 9.16 -2.35
C TYR A 65 -4.28 9.89 -3.08
N ALA A 66 -4.54 10.39 -4.29
CA ALA A 66 -3.57 11.15 -5.07
C ALA A 66 -3.14 12.43 -4.34
N ASP A 67 -4.11 13.18 -3.82
CA ASP A 67 -3.84 14.42 -3.10
C ASP A 67 -3.12 14.14 -1.76
N THR A 68 -3.50 13.08 -1.05
CA THR A 68 -2.79 12.65 0.18
C THR A 68 -1.29 12.42 -0.07
N LEU A 69 -0.92 11.77 -1.19
CA LEU A 69 0.49 11.57 -1.54
C LEU A 69 1.18 12.88 -1.91
N ARG A 70 0.56 13.72 -2.76
CA ARG A 70 1.12 15.02 -3.17
C ARG A 70 1.30 15.97 -1.99
N ASP A 71 0.31 16.01 -1.09
CA ASP A 71 0.34 16.84 0.10
C ASP A 71 1.46 16.39 1.04
N SER A 72 1.64 15.08 1.24
CA SER A 72 2.73 14.56 2.05
C SER A 72 4.11 15.00 1.53
N VAL A 73 4.33 14.91 0.22
CA VAL A 73 5.59 15.38 -0.39
C VAL A 73 5.74 16.87 -0.28
N ARG A 74 4.66 17.65 -0.47
CA ARG A 74 4.69 19.12 -0.37
C ARG A 74 4.99 19.60 1.06
N GLU A 75 4.40 18.93 2.07
CA GLU A 75 4.60 19.27 3.48
C GLU A 75 5.97 18.82 4.00
N HIS A 76 6.53 17.75 3.45
CA HIS A 76 7.80 17.17 3.89
C HIS A 76 8.74 16.88 2.70
N PRO A 77 9.18 17.91 1.94
CA PRO A 77 9.92 17.73 0.69
C PRO A 77 11.29 17.08 0.88
N GLU A 78 11.88 17.20 2.08
CA GLU A 78 13.17 16.59 2.40
C GLU A 78 13.05 15.18 2.99
N ALA A 79 11.84 14.72 3.33
CA ALA A 79 11.64 13.39 3.86
C ALA A 79 11.70 12.34 2.75
N ARG A 80 12.03 11.11 3.15
CA ARG A 80 11.79 9.94 2.32
C ARG A 80 10.34 9.52 2.47
N HIS A 81 9.73 9.10 1.38
CA HIS A 81 8.34 8.66 1.40
C HIS A 81 8.24 7.18 1.04
N LEU A 82 7.32 6.47 1.68
CA LEU A 82 6.96 5.08 1.41
C LEU A 82 5.44 4.95 1.44
N VAL A 83 4.87 4.18 0.52
CA VAL A 83 3.42 3.93 0.48
C VAL A 83 3.12 2.50 0.89
N VAL A 84 2.12 2.30 1.75
CA VAL A 84 1.47 1.00 1.95
C VAL A 84 -0.01 1.17 1.63
N ALA A 85 -0.46 0.55 0.55
CA ALA A 85 -1.82 0.72 0.07
C ALA A 85 -2.52 -0.62 -0.14
N LYS A 86 -3.81 -0.70 0.25
CA LYS A 86 -4.62 -1.91 0.09
C LYS A 86 -5.80 -1.66 -0.84
N SER A 87 -6.05 -2.60 -1.77
CA SER A 87 -7.28 -2.63 -2.58
C SER A 87 -7.56 -1.26 -3.25
N LEU A 88 -8.66 -0.59 -2.88
CA LEU A 88 -9.02 0.73 -3.40
C LEU A 88 -7.90 1.76 -3.19
N GLY A 89 -7.12 1.66 -2.11
CA GLY A 89 -5.95 2.52 -1.87
C GLY A 89 -4.90 2.43 -2.98
N THR A 90 -4.85 1.31 -3.71
CA THR A 90 -3.91 1.13 -4.83
C THR A 90 -4.23 2.00 -6.05
N LEU A 91 -5.39 2.70 -6.07
CA LEU A 91 -5.67 3.75 -7.05
C LEU A 91 -4.68 4.93 -6.97
N ALA A 92 -3.89 5.01 -5.91
CA ALA A 92 -2.77 5.96 -5.78
C ALA A 92 -1.55 5.61 -6.65
N LEU A 93 -1.45 4.39 -7.21
CA LEU A 93 -0.31 3.92 -8.01
C LEU A 93 0.15 4.91 -9.09
N PRO A 94 -0.73 5.50 -9.93
CA PRO A 94 -0.28 6.45 -10.95
C PRO A 94 0.46 7.65 -10.36
N VAL A 95 -0.04 8.22 -9.26
CA VAL A 95 0.62 9.35 -8.60
C VAL A 95 1.89 8.93 -7.87
N ALA A 96 1.90 7.75 -7.25
CA ALA A 96 3.12 7.21 -6.67
C ALA A 96 4.22 7.00 -7.73
N SER A 97 3.85 6.57 -8.95
CA SER A 97 4.77 6.47 -10.09
C SER A 97 5.30 7.84 -10.52
N GLU A 98 4.42 8.84 -10.68
CA GLU A 98 4.81 10.22 -11.00
C GLU A 98 5.81 10.80 -9.97
N LEU A 99 5.63 10.48 -8.69
CA LEU A 99 6.46 10.96 -7.58
C LEU A 99 7.69 10.08 -7.30
N GLY A 100 7.83 8.94 -7.98
CA GLY A 100 8.92 7.98 -7.74
C GLY A 100 8.88 7.37 -6.34
N MET A 101 7.69 7.13 -5.78
CA MET A 101 7.54 6.65 -4.40
C MET A 101 7.60 5.12 -4.33
N PRO A 102 8.53 4.54 -3.55
CA PRO A 102 8.52 3.12 -3.26
C PRO A 102 7.26 2.73 -2.50
N GLY A 103 6.82 1.47 -2.64
CA GLY A 103 5.60 1.06 -1.95
C GLY A 103 5.32 -0.43 -1.92
N ALA A 104 4.49 -0.81 -0.94
CA ALA A 104 3.85 -2.11 -0.82
C ALA A 104 2.37 -1.99 -1.21
N TRP A 105 1.99 -2.70 -2.26
CA TRP A 105 0.66 -2.66 -2.86
C TRP A 105 -0.03 -3.99 -2.57
N LEU A 106 -0.94 -3.95 -1.60
CA LEU A 106 -1.60 -5.12 -1.03
C LEU A 106 -2.96 -5.33 -1.71
N THR A 107 -3.17 -6.51 -2.27
CA THR A 107 -4.34 -6.85 -3.09
C THR A 107 -4.67 -5.75 -4.12
N PRO A 108 -3.69 -5.34 -4.95
CA PRO A 108 -3.94 -4.32 -5.95
C PRO A 108 -4.96 -4.79 -6.99
N LEU A 109 -5.71 -3.83 -7.52
CA LEU A 109 -6.75 -4.09 -8.51
C LEU A 109 -6.12 -4.35 -9.89
N LEU A 110 -5.52 -5.54 -10.08
CA LEU A 110 -4.83 -5.93 -11.32
C LEU A 110 -5.77 -6.46 -12.40
N GLU A 111 -7.02 -6.73 -12.05
CA GLU A 111 -8.09 -7.10 -12.97
C GLU A 111 -9.25 -6.09 -12.93
N GLY A 112 -10.06 -6.08 -13.99
CA GLY A 112 -11.21 -5.18 -14.12
C GLY A 112 -10.87 -3.80 -14.67
N PRO A 113 -11.86 -2.87 -14.66
CA PRO A 113 -11.75 -1.57 -15.35
C PRO A 113 -10.67 -0.63 -14.80
N ALA A 114 -10.31 -0.76 -13.53
CA ALA A 114 -9.27 0.06 -12.90
C ALA A 114 -7.85 -0.42 -13.22
N ALA A 115 -7.68 -1.66 -13.66
CA ALA A 115 -6.39 -2.33 -13.80
C ALA A 115 -5.40 -1.69 -14.79
N PRO A 116 -5.78 -1.26 -16.01
CA PRO A 116 -4.80 -0.80 -16.99
C PRO A 116 -3.87 0.32 -16.50
N PRO A 117 -4.35 1.44 -15.91
CA PRO A 117 -3.47 2.49 -15.41
C PRO A 117 -2.61 2.02 -14.22
N LEU A 118 -3.10 1.10 -13.39
CA LEU A 118 -2.33 0.57 -12.26
C LEU A 118 -1.17 -0.31 -12.75
N ARG A 119 -1.43 -1.22 -13.69
CA ARG A 119 -0.39 -2.06 -14.31
C ARG A 119 0.67 -1.22 -15.04
N THR A 120 0.27 -0.12 -15.66
CA THR A 120 1.22 0.81 -16.29
C THR A 120 2.10 1.47 -15.23
N ALA A 121 1.53 2.04 -14.17
CA ALA A 121 2.26 2.69 -13.09
C ALA A 121 3.24 1.73 -12.38
N ILE A 122 2.84 0.47 -12.14
CA ILE A 122 3.73 -0.55 -11.57
C ILE A 122 4.96 -0.77 -12.47
N ARG A 123 4.77 -0.92 -13.79
CA ARG A 123 5.88 -1.11 -14.73
C ARG A 123 6.80 0.12 -14.79
N GLU A 124 6.24 1.32 -14.73
CA GLU A 124 7.02 2.57 -14.70
C GLU A 124 7.88 2.65 -13.43
N LEU A 125 7.32 2.37 -12.25
CA LEU A 125 8.08 2.28 -10.99
C LEU A 125 9.24 1.30 -11.10
N VAL A 126 8.96 0.07 -11.53
CA VAL A 126 9.97 -0.99 -11.66
C VAL A 126 11.05 -0.62 -12.67
N THR A 127 10.67 -0.11 -13.84
CA THR A 127 11.62 0.31 -14.88
C THR A 127 12.53 1.46 -14.41
N SER A 128 11.99 2.33 -13.56
CA SER A 128 12.75 3.42 -12.92
C SER A 128 13.57 2.97 -11.71
N GLY A 129 13.59 1.67 -11.39
CA GLY A 129 14.34 1.12 -10.26
C GLY A 129 13.73 1.45 -8.89
N VAL A 130 12.48 1.89 -8.86
CA VAL A 130 11.78 2.20 -7.60
C VAL A 130 11.31 0.91 -6.93
N PRO A 131 11.68 0.66 -5.66
CA PRO A 131 11.29 -0.54 -4.93
C PRO A 131 9.78 -0.70 -4.83
N THR A 132 9.27 -1.79 -5.38
CA THR A 132 7.84 -2.06 -5.55
C THR A 132 7.53 -3.49 -5.11
N LEU A 133 6.71 -3.63 -4.06
CA LEU A 133 6.21 -4.91 -3.56
C LEU A 133 4.73 -5.05 -3.93
N LEU A 134 4.36 -6.16 -4.54
CA LEU A 134 2.98 -6.56 -4.79
C LEU A 134 2.66 -7.79 -3.93
N ALA A 135 1.59 -7.76 -3.18
CA ALA A 135 1.09 -8.92 -2.43
C ALA A 135 -0.38 -9.17 -2.75
N GLY A 136 -0.71 -10.40 -3.11
CA GLY A 136 -2.09 -10.77 -3.44
C GLY A 136 -2.37 -12.25 -3.24
N GLY A 137 -3.66 -12.59 -3.19
CA GLY A 137 -4.14 -13.94 -3.00
C GLY A 137 -4.54 -14.60 -4.31
N THR A 138 -4.15 -15.86 -4.53
CA THR A 138 -4.51 -16.56 -5.78
C THR A 138 -6.00 -16.93 -5.86
N GLY A 139 -6.77 -16.77 -4.78
CA GLY A 139 -8.23 -16.89 -4.74
C GLY A 139 -8.96 -15.56 -4.93
N ASP A 140 -8.23 -14.44 -5.08
CA ASP A 140 -8.80 -13.11 -5.30
C ASP A 140 -9.03 -12.85 -6.79
N SER A 141 -10.27 -12.61 -7.19
CA SER A 141 -10.64 -12.34 -8.60
C SER A 141 -10.11 -11.00 -9.15
N LEU A 142 -9.64 -10.10 -8.28
CA LEU A 142 -9.03 -8.82 -8.65
C LEU A 142 -7.51 -8.90 -8.73
N TRP A 143 -6.90 -10.00 -8.30
CA TRP A 143 -5.48 -10.29 -8.41
C TRP A 143 -5.18 -11.07 -9.69
N SER A 144 -4.02 -10.85 -10.26
CA SER A 144 -3.47 -11.67 -11.34
C SER A 144 -1.99 -11.93 -11.08
N THR A 145 -1.68 -13.17 -10.72
CA THR A 145 -0.30 -13.64 -10.58
C THR A 145 0.50 -13.40 -11.87
N GLU A 146 -0.09 -13.65 -13.04
CA GLU A 146 0.55 -13.42 -14.34
C GLU A 146 0.94 -11.94 -14.52
N HIS A 147 0.02 -11.02 -14.32
CA HIS A 147 0.30 -9.58 -14.44
C HIS A 147 1.27 -9.08 -13.37
N ALA A 148 1.19 -9.61 -12.15
CA ALA A 148 2.11 -9.26 -11.07
C ALA A 148 3.53 -9.68 -11.42
N GLN A 149 3.75 -10.93 -11.82
CA GLN A 149 5.06 -11.47 -12.19
C GLN A 149 5.64 -10.79 -13.44
N ALA A 150 4.81 -10.55 -14.46
CA ALA A 150 5.21 -9.87 -15.68
C ALA A 150 5.61 -8.39 -15.45
N SER A 151 5.25 -7.80 -14.31
CA SER A 151 5.62 -6.42 -13.98
C SER A 151 7.09 -6.23 -13.62
N GLY A 152 7.78 -7.31 -13.17
CA GLY A 152 9.14 -7.27 -12.65
C GLY A 152 9.25 -6.76 -11.21
N ALA A 153 8.14 -6.48 -10.53
CA ALA A 153 8.12 -6.12 -9.12
C ALA A 153 8.47 -7.32 -8.21
N ARG A 154 8.77 -7.05 -6.94
CA ARG A 154 8.79 -8.11 -5.91
C ARG A 154 7.35 -8.59 -5.70
N VAL A 155 7.09 -9.87 -5.89
CA VAL A 155 5.74 -10.45 -5.81
C VAL A 155 5.64 -11.45 -4.67
N LEU A 156 4.58 -11.34 -3.88
CA LEU A 156 4.18 -12.28 -2.85
C LEU A 156 2.78 -12.83 -3.17
N ASP A 157 2.74 -14.02 -3.77
CA ASP A 157 1.51 -14.76 -4.01
C ASP A 157 1.13 -15.60 -2.79
N ILE A 158 -0.05 -15.37 -2.24
CA ILE A 158 -0.60 -16.16 -1.13
C ILE A 158 -1.58 -17.19 -1.68
N ALA A 159 -1.20 -18.45 -1.63
CA ALA A 159 -2.00 -19.54 -2.19
C ALA A 159 -3.38 -19.65 -1.54
N GLY A 160 -4.44 -19.59 -2.35
CA GLY A 160 -5.83 -19.73 -1.94
C GLY A 160 -6.40 -18.57 -1.13
N ALA A 161 -5.62 -17.52 -0.86
CA ALA A 161 -6.13 -16.35 -0.14
C ALA A 161 -7.06 -15.50 -1.02
N ASP A 162 -8.06 -14.91 -0.40
CA ASP A 162 -9.03 -14.01 -1.00
C ASP A 162 -8.53 -12.55 -1.03
N HIS A 163 -9.43 -11.61 -1.37
CA HIS A 163 -9.15 -10.17 -1.42
C HIS A 163 -8.81 -9.55 -0.06
N SER A 164 -9.08 -10.24 1.05
CA SER A 164 -8.67 -9.82 2.40
C SER A 164 -7.30 -10.38 2.82
N LEU A 165 -6.69 -11.21 1.95
CA LEU A 165 -5.51 -12.05 2.23
C LEU A 165 -5.79 -13.08 3.33
N GLU A 166 -7.04 -13.53 3.39
CA GLU A 166 -7.45 -14.64 4.22
C GLU A 166 -7.65 -15.90 3.38
N VAL A 167 -7.30 -17.07 3.93
CA VAL A 167 -7.56 -18.37 3.30
C VAL A 167 -8.88 -18.89 3.86
N PRO A 168 -9.98 -18.90 3.07
CA PRO A 168 -11.31 -19.23 3.57
C PRO A 168 -11.35 -20.60 4.28
N GLY A 169 -11.92 -20.63 5.49
CA GLY A 169 -12.01 -21.85 6.30
C GLY A 169 -10.70 -22.31 6.97
N GLN A 170 -9.60 -21.60 6.78
CA GLN A 170 -8.26 -21.99 7.26
C GLN A 170 -7.60 -20.84 8.05
N TRP A 171 -8.10 -20.54 9.24
CA TRP A 171 -7.62 -19.41 10.02
C TRP A 171 -6.11 -19.43 10.32
N ARG A 172 -5.50 -20.64 10.49
CA ARG A 172 -4.05 -20.74 10.69
C ARG A 172 -3.26 -20.34 9.45
N ALA A 173 -3.74 -20.72 8.27
CA ALA A 173 -3.15 -20.28 6.99
C ALA A 173 -3.30 -18.77 6.81
N SER A 174 -4.44 -18.20 7.21
CA SER A 174 -4.67 -16.73 7.18
C SER A 174 -3.72 -15.98 8.11
N LEU A 175 -3.46 -16.47 9.33
CA LEU A 175 -2.46 -15.89 10.22
C LEU A 175 -1.03 -16.00 9.66
N HIS A 176 -0.72 -17.10 9.01
CA HIS A 176 0.57 -17.26 8.33
C HIS A 176 0.73 -16.27 7.18
N ALA A 177 -0.31 -16.12 6.34
CA ALA A 177 -0.36 -15.13 5.27
C ALA A 177 -0.16 -13.70 5.79
N LEU A 178 -0.88 -13.33 6.85
CA LEU A 178 -0.71 -12.04 7.52
C LEU A 178 0.74 -11.80 7.96
N GLY A 179 1.37 -12.81 8.59
CA GLY A 179 2.78 -12.74 8.99
C GLY A 179 3.73 -12.56 7.82
N GLN A 180 3.53 -13.31 6.71
CA GLN A 180 4.34 -13.19 5.50
C GLN A 180 4.27 -11.78 4.90
N VAL A 181 3.06 -11.23 4.75
CA VAL A 181 2.86 -9.89 4.18
C VAL A 181 3.44 -8.81 5.09
N THR A 182 3.20 -8.91 6.41
CA THR A 182 3.76 -7.96 7.39
C THR A 182 5.29 -7.98 7.35
N THR A 183 5.91 -9.16 7.29
CA THR A 183 7.37 -9.30 7.15
C THR A 183 7.87 -8.64 5.88
N ALA A 184 7.21 -8.87 4.73
CA ALA A 184 7.63 -8.28 3.46
C ALA A 184 7.52 -6.74 3.47
N VAL A 185 6.51 -6.17 4.16
CA VAL A 185 6.40 -4.72 4.39
C VAL A 185 7.53 -4.21 5.30
N ALA A 186 7.82 -4.93 6.40
CA ALA A 186 8.91 -4.59 7.32
C ALA A 186 10.29 -4.58 6.62
N ASP A 187 10.54 -5.59 5.78
CA ASP A 187 11.78 -5.69 5.00
C ASP A 187 11.92 -4.50 4.05
N LEU A 188 10.86 -4.19 3.28
CA LEU A 188 10.83 -3.03 2.40
C LEU A 188 11.07 -1.72 3.18
N ALA A 189 10.40 -1.54 4.31
CA ALA A 189 10.56 -0.36 5.15
C ALA A 189 12.00 -0.21 5.68
N SER A 190 12.62 -1.30 6.11
CA SER A 190 13.99 -1.34 6.62
C SER A 190 15.02 -1.05 5.51
N GLU A 191 14.83 -1.63 4.33
CA GLU A 191 15.63 -1.36 3.14
C GLU A 191 15.59 0.14 2.78
N GLN A 192 14.38 0.73 2.76
CA GLN A 192 14.18 2.14 2.44
C GLN A 192 14.69 3.09 3.55
N ALA A 193 14.70 2.65 4.80
CA ALA A 193 15.26 3.43 5.91
C ALA A 193 16.80 3.56 5.82
N THR A 194 17.49 2.58 5.25
CA THR A 194 18.97 2.51 5.20
C THR A 194 19.58 3.02 3.89
N THR A 195 18.81 3.06 2.79
CA THR A 195 19.30 3.53 1.50
C THR A 195 19.76 4.99 1.60
N ARG A 196 21.01 5.31 1.27
CA ARG A 196 21.45 6.73 1.21
C ARG A 196 20.75 7.42 0.04
N ARG A 197 20.28 8.66 0.26
CA ARG A 197 19.83 9.53 -0.84
C ARG A 197 21.02 9.74 -1.80
N PRO A 198 20.84 9.58 -3.12
CA PRO A 198 21.90 9.84 -4.09
C PRO A 198 22.37 11.29 -4.06
#